data_1df079ae5c97a2588f8a7d291e3e3de7
#
_entry.id   1df079ae5c97a2588f8a7d291e3e3de7
#
_cell.length_a   1.000
_cell.length_b   1.000
_cell.length_c   1.000
_cell.angle_alpha   90.00
_cell.angle_beta   90.00
_cell.angle_gamma   90.00
#
_symmetry.space_group_name_H-M   'P 1'
#
loop_
_entity.id
_entity.type
_entity.pdbx_description
1 polymer ?
#
loop_
_entity_poly.entity_id
_entity_poly.type
_entity_poly.pdbx_seq_one_letter_code
_entity_poly.pdbx_strand_id
1 'polypeptide(L)'
;VFAVVPAENASGVTQRYQPLMDYLSKELGVKVTLRIAADYAAVIEGHRSGNIHIGEHGPSSYVRAWTVTNGGVEPIGTPTDSNGVTGYFSVAYAKASAAGAKLEDFKGKNLCLVDPNSTSGNNVPLFAMNKGGIDPEKFFAKVTNAGSHENAVMAVQQGTCDVAFNWWNSEDDSNLSRMVNKGMVKKEDFKIVFRSERIPGSPYIMISSLPTDLKKAITSALMDMQTRDKSVLDKLTDGKSKGFAAMKHSDYQVTIDLQKFVDDLRKKRGS
;
A
#
# COMPACT_ATOMS: atom_id res chain seq x y z
N VAL A 1 5.31 -17.94 -7.56
CA VAL A 1 5.98 -16.88 -6.79
C VAL A 1 4.96 -15.82 -6.41
N PHE A 2 4.95 -15.46 -5.13
CA PHE A 2 4.18 -14.36 -4.55
C PHE A 2 5.12 -13.19 -4.20
N ALA A 3 4.67 -11.97 -4.36
CA ALA A 3 5.37 -10.80 -3.87
C ALA A 3 4.39 -9.75 -3.32
N VAL A 4 4.90 -8.86 -2.49
CA VAL A 4 4.17 -7.72 -1.95
C VAL A 4 4.97 -6.45 -2.17
N VAL A 5 4.30 -5.33 -2.46
CA VAL A 5 4.97 -4.04 -2.51
C VAL A 5 5.52 -3.70 -1.12
N PRO A 6 6.80 -3.28 -1.00
CA PRO A 6 7.50 -3.19 0.29
C PRO A 6 7.01 -1.99 1.12
N ALA A 7 5.96 -2.20 1.91
CA ALA A 7 5.47 -1.23 2.89
C ALA A 7 6.28 -1.26 4.19
N GLU A 8 6.79 -2.44 4.56
CA GLU A 8 7.58 -2.75 5.75
C GLU A 8 9.00 -3.17 5.34
N ASN A 9 9.89 -3.31 6.32
CA ASN A 9 11.22 -3.90 6.08
C ASN A 9 11.12 -5.41 5.72
N ALA A 10 12.16 -5.97 5.14
CA ALA A 10 12.17 -7.36 4.65
C ALA A 10 11.83 -8.40 5.73
N SER A 11 12.27 -8.19 6.98
CA SER A 11 11.95 -9.08 8.11
C SER A 11 10.46 -9.03 8.44
N GLY A 12 9.86 -7.83 8.50
CA GLY A 12 8.42 -7.65 8.72
C GLY A 12 7.58 -8.30 7.64
N VAL A 13 7.95 -8.10 6.36
CA VAL A 13 7.30 -8.76 5.22
C VAL A 13 7.36 -10.28 5.37
N THR A 14 8.54 -10.85 5.67
CA THR A 14 8.71 -12.30 5.82
C THR A 14 7.83 -12.84 6.95
N GLN A 15 7.85 -12.22 8.13
CA GLN A 15 7.06 -12.67 9.28
C GLN A 15 5.56 -12.64 9.01
N ARG A 16 5.08 -11.66 8.26
CA ARG A 16 3.65 -11.50 7.94
C ARG A 16 3.18 -12.46 6.86
N TYR A 17 3.98 -12.65 5.81
CA TYR A 17 3.53 -13.36 4.60
C TYR A 17 3.99 -14.82 4.53
N GLN A 18 4.99 -15.27 5.29
CA GLN A 18 5.39 -16.68 5.28
C GLN A 18 4.24 -17.63 5.65
N PRO A 19 3.39 -17.37 6.67
CA PRO A 19 2.23 -18.21 6.95
C PRO A 19 1.23 -18.28 5.77
N LEU A 20 1.07 -17.19 5.01
CA LEU A 20 0.27 -17.19 3.79
C LEU A 20 0.89 -18.08 2.70
N MET A 21 2.21 -18.07 2.55
CA MET A 21 2.89 -18.95 1.58
C MET A 21 2.69 -20.43 1.90
N ASP A 22 2.79 -20.78 3.17
CA ASP A 22 2.59 -22.15 3.65
C ASP A 22 1.13 -22.60 3.45
N TYR A 23 0.18 -21.74 3.78
CA TYR A 23 -1.24 -21.94 3.55
C TYR A 23 -1.56 -22.13 2.05
N LEU A 24 -1.13 -21.20 1.20
CA LEU A 24 -1.36 -21.28 -0.25
C LEU A 24 -0.70 -22.51 -0.84
N SER A 25 0.49 -22.90 -0.38
CA SER A 25 1.17 -24.12 -0.87
C SER A 25 0.35 -25.37 -0.57
N LYS A 26 -0.24 -25.44 0.64
CA LYS A 26 -1.13 -26.55 1.05
C LYS A 26 -2.42 -26.57 0.22
N GLU A 27 -3.11 -25.43 0.10
CA GLU A 27 -4.38 -25.33 -0.60
C GLU A 27 -4.27 -25.59 -2.11
N LEU A 28 -3.15 -25.20 -2.72
CA LEU A 28 -2.92 -25.31 -4.17
C LEU A 28 -2.20 -26.61 -4.58
N GLY A 29 -1.63 -27.35 -3.62
CA GLY A 29 -0.82 -28.53 -3.92
C GLY A 29 0.47 -28.24 -4.68
N VAL A 30 0.92 -26.98 -4.71
CA VAL A 30 2.16 -26.55 -5.37
C VAL A 30 2.91 -25.60 -4.45
N LYS A 31 4.26 -25.61 -4.51
CA LYS A 31 5.07 -24.73 -3.69
C LYS A 31 4.87 -23.26 -4.09
N VAL A 32 4.41 -22.45 -3.15
CA VAL A 32 4.33 -20.99 -3.26
C VAL A 32 5.48 -20.37 -2.46
N THR A 33 6.26 -19.50 -3.08
CA THR A 33 7.43 -18.86 -2.47
C THR A 33 7.26 -17.35 -2.42
N LEU A 34 7.66 -16.73 -1.31
CA LEU A 34 7.70 -15.28 -1.14
C LEU A 34 8.96 -14.72 -1.81
N ARG A 35 8.79 -13.70 -2.63
CA ARG A 35 9.89 -12.89 -3.16
C ARG A 35 9.89 -11.53 -2.45
N ILE A 36 11.00 -11.20 -1.82
CA ILE A 36 11.23 -9.88 -1.27
C ILE A 36 11.72 -8.98 -2.41
N ALA A 37 11.00 -7.90 -2.66
CA ALA A 37 11.33 -6.91 -3.68
C ALA A 37 12.02 -5.69 -3.06
N ALA A 38 12.90 -5.04 -3.82
CA ALA A 38 13.61 -3.84 -3.38
C ALA A 38 12.68 -2.61 -3.32
N ASP A 39 11.74 -2.52 -4.25
CA ASP A 39 10.80 -1.40 -4.40
C ASP A 39 9.50 -1.85 -5.10
N TYR A 40 8.56 -0.92 -5.23
CA TYR A 40 7.27 -1.15 -5.90
C TYR A 40 7.45 -1.49 -7.40
N ALA A 41 8.41 -0.84 -8.07
CA ALA A 41 8.66 -1.05 -9.49
C ALA A 41 9.15 -2.48 -9.76
N ALA A 42 9.96 -3.06 -8.88
CA ALA A 42 10.43 -4.45 -8.98
C ALA A 42 9.27 -5.46 -8.92
N VAL A 43 8.24 -5.20 -8.11
CA VAL A 43 7.04 -6.07 -8.07
C VAL A 43 6.23 -5.94 -9.36
N ILE A 44 5.99 -4.71 -9.82
CA ILE A 44 5.27 -4.41 -11.07
C ILE A 44 5.96 -5.08 -12.26
N GLU A 45 7.28 -4.93 -12.37
CA GLU A 45 8.09 -5.52 -13.44
C GLU A 45 8.12 -7.05 -13.34
N GLY A 46 8.11 -7.59 -12.12
CA GLY A 46 8.00 -9.02 -11.87
C GLY A 46 6.73 -9.64 -12.45
N HIS A 47 5.59 -8.94 -12.37
CA HIS A 47 4.36 -9.36 -13.05
C HIS A 47 4.49 -9.24 -14.57
N ARG A 48 5.06 -8.14 -15.08
CA ARG A 48 5.24 -7.92 -16.51
C ARG A 48 6.12 -8.99 -17.15
N SER A 49 7.17 -9.40 -16.47
CA SER A 49 8.11 -10.44 -16.94
C SER A 49 7.62 -11.87 -16.67
N GLY A 50 6.48 -12.06 -15.97
CA GLY A 50 5.97 -13.39 -15.59
C GLY A 50 6.75 -14.08 -14.46
N ASN A 51 7.65 -13.36 -13.79
CA ASN A 51 8.45 -13.89 -12.67
C ASN A 51 7.74 -13.81 -11.31
N ILE A 52 6.68 -13.00 -11.20
CA ILE A 52 5.77 -12.92 -10.06
C ILE A 52 4.37 -13.26 -10.57
N HIS A 53 3.74 -14.24 -9.94
CA HIS A 53 2.47 -14.80 -10.38
C HIS A 53 1.28 -14.26 -9.60
N ILE A 54 1.48 -14.02 -8.31
CA ILE A 54 0.48 -13.48 -7.37
C ILE A 54 1.15 -12.34 -6.61
N GLY A 55 0.39 -11.31 -6.27
CA GLY A 55 0.94 -10.22 -5.46
C GLY A 55 -0.11 -9.47 -4.67
N GLU A 56 0.34 -8.75 -3.64
CA GLU A 56 -0.45 -7.72 -2.98
C GLU A 56 0.08 -6.35 -3.38
N HIS A 57 -0.83 -5.48 -3.76
CA HIS A 57 -0.55 -4.13 -4.23
C HIS A 57 -1.39 -3.09 -3.51
N GLY A 58 -0.90 -1.85 -3.44
CA GLY A 58 -1.81 -0.72 -3.30
C GLY A 58 -2.58 -0.49 -4.61
N PRO A 59 -3.73 0.18 -4.60
CA PRO A 59 -4.53 0.43 -5.81
C PRO A 59 -3.75 1.06 -6.96
N SER A 60 -2.90 2.05 -6.71
CA SER A 60 -2.09 2.69 -7.76
C SER A 60 -1.03 1.77 -8.36
N SER A 61 -0.32 0.98 -7.53
CA SER A 61 0.66 0.02 -8.06
C SER A 61 -0.02 -1.12 -8.83
N TYR A 62 -1.23 -1.52 -8.43
CA TYR A 62 -2.05 -2.43 -9.23
C TYR A 62 -2.41 -1.84 -10.60
N VAL A 63 -2.93 -0.60 -10.63
CA VAL A 63 -3.26 0.08 -11.90
C VAL A 63 -2.02 0.21 -12.78
N ARG A 64 -0.86 0.51 -12.20
CA ARG A 64 0.41 0.54 -12.94
C ARG A 64 0.77 -0.84 -13.50
N ALA A 65 0.67 -1.91 -12.69
CA ALA A 65 0.91 -3.28 -13.15
C ALA A 65 -0.05 -3.66 -14.29
N TRP A 66 -1.33 -3.35 -14.16
CA TRP A 66 -2.34 -3.58 -15.21
C TRP A 66 -1.99 -2.86 -16.51
N THR A 67 -1.56 -1.60 -16.42
CA THR A 67 -1.19 -0.80 -17.59
C THR A 67 0.05 -1.36 -18.30
N VAL A 68 1.13 -1.66 -17.58
CA VAL A 68 2.38 -2.14 -18.20
C VAL A 68 2.29 -3.58 -18.72
N THR A 69 1.32 -4.35 -18.23
CA THR A 69 1.02 -5.71 -18.71
C THR A 69 -0.07 -5.75 -19.78
N ASN A 70 -0.60 -4.58 -20.20
CA ASN A 70 -1.75 -4.48 -21.12
C ASN A 70 -2.95 -5.32 -20.65
N GLY A 71 -3.31 -5.24 -19.38
CA GLY A 71 -4.40 -6.03 -18.78
C GLY A 71 -4.00 -7.45 -18.41
N GLY A 72 -2.70 -7.78 -18.39
CA GLY A 72 -2.18 -9.10 -18.06
C GLY A 72 -2.19 -9.47 -16.58
N VAL A 73 -2.78 -8.64 -15.71
CA VAL A 73 -3.04 -8.94 -14.29
C VAL A 73 -4.51 -8.69 -13.96
N GLU A 74 -5.06 -9.47 -13.04
CA GLU A 74 -6.44 -9.35 -12.60
C GLU A 74 -6.52 -9.29 -11.07
N PRO A 75 -7.42 -8.48 -10.47
CA PRO A 75 -7.61 -8.45 -9.03
C PRO A 75 -8.44 -9.65 -8.59
N ILE A 76 -8.15 -10.13 -7.39
CA ILE A 76 -8.86 -11.25 -6.75
C ILE A 76 -9.82 -10.68 -5.69
N GLY A 77 -9.26 -9.95 -4.76
CA GLY A 77 -9.98 -9.42 -3.61
C GLY A 77 -9.08 -8.56 -2.74
N THR A 78 -9.66 -8.01 -1.71
CA THR A 78 -8.99 -7.20 -0.68
C THR A 78 -9.45 -7.61 0.70
N PRO A 79 -8.61 -7.57 1.74
CA PRO A 79 -9.06 -7.72 3.11
C PRO A 79 -10.09 -6.65 3.47
N THR A 80 -11.08 -7.03 4.27
CA THR A 80 -12.04 -6.10 4.88
C THR A 80 -11.55 -5.69 6.27
N ASP A 81 -12.12 -4.63 6.84
CA ASP A 81 -11.96 -4.35 8.27
C ASP A 81 -12.82 -5.30 9.13
N SER A 82 -12.83 -5.11 10.45
CA SER A 82 -13.62 -5.88 11.39
C SER A 82 -15.15 -5.76 11.20
N ASN A 83 -15.59 -4.74 10.46
CA ASN A 83 -17.00 -4.51 10.11
C ASN A 83 -17.36 -5.06 8.73
N GLY A 84 -16.39 -5.60 7.99
CA GLY A 84 -16.59 -6.09 6.63
C GLY A 84 -16.51 -5.00 5.56
N VAL A 85 -15.99 -3.81 5.90
CA VAL A 85 -15.84 -2.68 4.98
C VAL A 85 -14.46 -2.73 4.33
N THR A 86 -14.38 -2.39 3.03
CA THR A 86 -13.14 -2.29 2.29
C THR A 86 -12.63 -0.85 2.24
N GLY A 87 -11.35 -0.70 1.92
CA GLY A 87 -10.73 0.60 1.71
C GLY A 87 -10.01 1.14 2.95
N TYR A 88 -9.25 2.19 2.75
CA TYR A 88 -8.37 2.80 3.74
C TYR A 88 -8.16 4.29 3.41
N PHE A 89 -7.26 4.97 4.12
CA PHE A 89 -7.00 6.40 3.96
C PHE A 89 -5.49 6.67 3.80
N SER A 90 -5.18 7.77 3.15
CA SER A 90 -3.88 8.43 3.25
C SER A 90 -3.93 9.42 4.39
N VAL A 91 -2.92 9.39 5.26
CA VAL A 91 -2.71 10.39 6.30
C VAL A 91 -1.31 10.99 6.20
N ALA A 92 -1.14 12.21 6.67
CA ALA A 92 0.18 12.79 6.88
C ALA A 92 0.48 12.86 8.38
N TYR A 93 1.61 12.29 8.79
CA TYR A 93 2.13 12.37 10.14
C TYR A 93 3.16 13.49 10.25
N ALA A 94 3.10 14.22 11.38
CA ALA A 94 4.15 15.12 11.84
C ALA A 94 4.48 14.78 13.31
N LYS A 95 5.59 15.31 13.83
CA LYS A 95 5.87 15.20 15.27
C LYS A 95 4.75 15.85 16.09
N ALA A 96 4.35 15.21 17.18
CA ALA A 96 3.36 15.76 18.10
C ALA A 96 3.74 17.17 18.60
N SER A 97 5.05 17.41 18.80
CA SER A 97 5.62 18.69 19.25
C SER A 97 5.66 19.78 18.16
N ALA A 98 5.40 19.45 16.88
CA ALA A 98 5.39 20.45 15.81
C ALA A 98 4.23 21.44 16.00
N ALA A 99 4.46 22.72 15.69
CA ALA A 99 3.45 23.78 15.90
C ALA A 99 2.25 23.65 14.94
N GLY A 100 2.44 23.11 13.71
CA GLY A 100 1.40 22.97 12.72
C GLY A 100 0.32 21.95 13.11
N ALA A 101 -0.94 22.25 12.79
CA ALA A 101 -2.10 21.37 13.01
C ALA A 101 -2.65 20.74 11.73
N LYS A 102 -2.37 21.31 10.57
CA LYS A 102 -2.80 20.88 9.25
C LYS A 102 -1.64 20.99 8.25
N LEU A 103 -1.77 20.30 7.10
CA LEU A 103 -0.69 20.20 6.11
C LEU A 103 -0.17 21.56 5.63
N GLU A 104 -1.06 22.53 5.48
CA GLU A 104 -0.75 23.89 5.02
C GLU A 104 0.19 24.65 5.98
N ASP A 105 0.23 24.27 7.25
CA ASP A 105 1.09 24.91 8.26
C ASP A 105 2.58 24.51 8.09
N PHE A 106 2.86 23.53 7.22
CA PHE A 106 4.22 23.00 6.96
C PHE A 106 4.88 23.60 5.73
N LYS A 107 4.45 24.78 5.27
CA LYS A 107 5.11 25.48 4.18
C LYS A 107 6.58 25.74 4.49
N GLY A 108 7.46 25.46 3.51
CA GLY A 108 8.92 25.59 3.66
C GLY A 108 9.57 24.52 4.53
N LYS A 109 8.84 23.47 4.90
CA LYS A 109 9.34 22.31 5.65
C LYS A 109 9.67 21.16 4.70
N ASN A 110 10.26 20.07 5.22
CA ASN A 110 10.62 18.90 4.45
C ASN A 110 9.47 17.88 4.42
N LEU A 111 9.10 17.43 3.23
CA LEU A 111 8.07 16.41 2.99
C LEU A 111 8.71 15.08 2.61
N CYS A 112 8.28 14.00 3.24
CA CYS A 112 8.51 12.64 2.78
C CYS A 112 7.24 12.04 2.13
N LEU A 113 7.39 11.62 0.89
CA LEU A 113 6.52 10.67 0.21
C LEU A 113 7.12 9.26 0.36
N VAL A 114 6.37 8.21 -0.04
CA VAL A 114 6.84 6.82 0.12
C VAL A 114 7.58 6.33 -1.14
N ASP A 115 6.84 5.96 -2.16
CA ASP A 115 7.32 5.43 -3.44
C ASP A 115 6.44 6.00 -4.55
N PRO A 116 6.96 6.33 -5.74
CA PRO A 116 6.18 6.89 -6.84
C PRO A 116 4.94 6.08 -7.25
N ASN A 117 4.90 4.78 -6.94
CA ASN A 117 3.78 3.89 -7.21
C ASN A 117 2.89 3.64 -5.98
N SER A 118 3.21 4.22 -4.82
CA SER A 118 2.37 4.11 -3.62
C SER A 118 1.10 4.94 -3.75
N THR A 119 -0.05 4.37 -3.43
CA THR A 119 -1.34 5.07 -3.45
C THR A 119 -1.42 6.10 -2.34
N SER A 120 -1.38 5.66 -1.08
CA SER A 120 -1.53 6.53 0.10
C SER A 120 -0.26 7.30 0.44
N GLY A 121 0.91 6.80 0.03
CA GLY A 121 2.19 7.44 0.30
C GLY A 121 2.65 8.43 -0.78
N ASN A 122 1.99 8.47 -1.96
CA ASN A 122 2.42 9.34 -3.06
C ASN A 122 1.27 9.86 -3.92
N ASN A 123 0.50 9.00 -4.59
CA ASN A 123 -0.41 9.46 -5.65
C ASN A 123 -1.61 10.22 -5.10
N VAL A 124 -2.26 9.72 -4.05
CA VAL A 124 -3.34 10.43 -3.35
C VAL A 124 -2.86 11.74 -2.71
N PRO A 125 -1.72 11.77 -1.98
CA PRO A 125 -1.09 13.00 -1.55
C PRO A 125 -0.89 14.05 -2.64
N LEU A 126 -0.27 13.67 -3.77
CA LEU A 126 -0.02 14.59 -4.88
C LEU A 126 -1.33 15.16 -5.47
N PHE A 127 -2.34 14.30 -5.63
CA PHE A 127 -3.66 14.72 -6.11
C PHE A 127 -4.33 15.69 -5.12
N ALA A 128 -4.35 15.35 -3.83
CA ALA A 128 -4.99 16.17 -2.80
C ALA A 128 -4.31 17.53 -2.66
N MET A 129 -2.98 17.57 -2.64
CA MET A 129 -2.21 18.81 -2.60
C MET A 129 -2.47 19.69 -3.83
N ASN A 130 -2.45 19.09 -5.04
CA ASN A 130 -2.73 19.82 -6.26
C ASN A 130 -4.17 20.39 -6.28
N LYS A 131 -5.17 19.58 -5.87
CA LYS A 131 -6.56 20.02 -5.75
C LYS A 131 -6.71 21.17 -4.73
N GLY A 132 -5.91 21.17 -3.68
CA GLY A 132 -5.83 22.25 -2.69
C GLY A 132 -4.96 23.44 -3.12
N GLY A 133 -4.49 23.49 -4.37
CA GLY A 133 -3.63 24.57 -4.87
C GLY A 133 -2.19 24.52 -4.40
N ILE A 134 -1.76 23.41 -3.81
CA ILE A 134 -0.40 23.20 -3.32
C ILE A 134 0.42 22.46 -4.39
N ASP A 135 1.43 23.13 -4.96
CA ASP A 135 2.49 22.47 -5.72
C ASP A 135 3.59 22.05 -4.72
N PRO A 136 3.77 20.73 -4.47
CA PRO A 136 4.70 20.27 -3.43
C PRO A 136 6.12 20.80 -3.59
N GLU A 137 6.63 20.86 -4.83
CA GLU A 137 8.00 21.28 -5.12
C GLU A 137 8.25 22.78 -4.85
N LYS A 138 7.18 23.58 -4.87
CA LYS A 138 7.24 25.02 -4.55
C LYS A 138 6.84 25.32 -3.11
N PHE A 139 6.04 24.45 -2.51
CA PHE A 139 5.48 24.66 -1.18
C PHE A 139 6.42 24.19 -0.08
N PHE A 140 7.02 22.99 -0.26
CA PHE A 140 7.97 22.42 0.68
C PHE A 140 9.40 22.82 0.32
N ALA A 141 10.28 22.89 1.33
CA ALA A 141 11.70 23.14 1.08
C ALA A 141 12.37 21.97 0.35
N LYS A 142 11.92 20.75 0.64
CA LYS A 142 12.40 19.52 0.01
C LYS A 142 11.29 18.47 -0.01
N VAL A 143 11.17 17.77 -1.13
CA VAL A 143 10.32 16.58 -1.27
C VAL A 143 11.21 15.38 -1.54
N THR A 144 11.06 14.31 -0.74
CA THR A 144 11.86 13.08 -0.86
C THR A 144 10.97 11.85 -0.83
N ASN A 145 11.40 10.80 -1.52
CA ASN A 145 10.78 9.48 -1.42
C ASN A 145 11.54 8.64 -0.38
N ALA A 146 10.85 8.17 0.64
CA ALA A 146 11.43 7.39 1.72
C ALA A 146 11.63 5.90 1.36
N GLY A 147 11.00 5.44 0.26
CA GLY A 147 11.08 4.08 -0.25
C GLY A 147 10.07 3.11 0.38
N SER A 148 9.72 3.31 1.66
CA SER A 148 8.71 2.50 2.35
C SER A 148 7.90 3.34 3.34
N HIS A 149 6.76 2.80 3.78
CA HIS A 149 5.93 3.45 4.79
C HIS A 149 6.62 3.51 6.16
N GLU A 150 7.36 2.47 6.55
CA GLU A 150 8.16 2.50 7.78
C GLU A 150 9.24 3.57 7.73
N ASN A 151 9.99 3.66 6.63
CA ASN A 151 11.04 4.67 6.48
C ASN A 151 10.47 6.09 6.54
N ALA A 152 9.27 6.33 5.99
CA ALA A 152 8.61 7.62 6.02
C ALA A 152 8.29 8.07 7.46
N VAL A 153 7.77 7.16 8.31
CA VAL A 153 7.55 7.44 9.75
C VAL A 153 8.89 7.66 10.47
N MET A 154 9.89 6.81 10.20
CA MET A 154 11.23 6.97 10.80
C MET A 154 11.88 8.30 10.44
N ALA A 155 11.68 8.78 9.20
CA ALA A 155 12.19 10.08 8.77
C ALA A 155 11.59 11.25 9.57
N VAL A 156 10.30 11.16 9.93
CA VAL A 156 9.67 12.14 10.86
C VAL A 156 10.24 12.00 12.27
N GLN A 157 10.36 10.76 12.77
CA GLN A 157 10.94 10.51 14.11
C GLN A 157 12.35 11.11 14.24
N GLN A 158 13.18 10.91 13.23
CA GLN A 158 14.57 11.39 13.19
C GLN A 158 14.69 12.90 12.86
N GLY A 159 13.62 13.53 12.38
CA GLY A 159 13.61 14.93 11.97
C GLY A 159 14.22 15.20 10.59
N THR A 160 14.43 14.18 9.78
CA THR A 160 14.84 14.32 8.36
C THR A 160 13.70 14.90 7.52
N CYS A 161 12.47 14.53 7.84
CA CYS A 161 11.24 15.11 7.31
C CYS A 161 10.40 15.69 8.45
N ASP A 162 9.72 16.79 8.17
CA ASP A 162 8.78 17.41 9.10
C ASP A 162 7.38 16.78 9.00
N VAL A 163 7.04 16.31 7.78
CA VAL A 163 5.76 15.65 7.44
C VAL A 163 6.03 14.46 6.56
N ALA A 164 5.31 13.34 6.78
CA ALA A 164 5.37 12.17 5.92
C ALA A 164 3.99 11.53 5.71
N PHE A 165 3.70 11.15 4.47
CA PHE A 165 2.47 10.44 4.13
C PHE A 165 2.55 8.95 4.41
N ASN A 166 1.38 8.36 4.76
CA ASN A 166 1.30 6.97 5.16
C ASN A 166 -0.11 6.40 4.94
N TRP A 167 -0.28 5.07 5.10
CA TRP A 167 -1.58 4.43 5.10
C TRP A 167 -2.17 4.35 6.53
N TRP A 168 -3.52 4.40 6.61
CA TRP A 168 -4.25 4.40 7.85
C TRP A 168 -5.68 3.89 7.64
N ASN A 169 -6.14 2.98 8.47
CA ASN A 169 -7.53 2.54 8.57
C ASN A 169 -8.19 3.09 9.83
N SER A 170 -7.50 2.95 10.94
CA SER A 170 -7.89 3.43 12.27
C SER A 170 -6.66 3.65 13.13
N GLU A 171 -6.88 4.15 14.33
CA GLU A 171 -5.81 4.35 15.32
C GLU A 171 -5.06 3.05 15.66
N ASP A 172 -5.76 1.91 15.59
CA ASP A 172 -5.20 0.59 15.91
C ASP A 172 -4.83 -0.21 14.66
N ASP A 173 -5.15 0.29 13.48
CA ASP A 173 -4.87 -0.35 12.20
C ASP A 173 -4.27 0.64 11.22
N SER A 174 -2.98 0.85 11.33
CA SER A 174 -2.17 1.75 10.52
C SER A 174 -0.72 1.28 10.49
N ASN A 175 0.08 1.81 9.57
CA ASN A 175 1.52 1.54 9.62
C ASN A 175 2.13 2.01 10.96
N LEU A 176 1.70 3.17 11.46
CA LEU A 176 2.18 3.67 12.75
C LEU A 176 1.87 2.70 13.89
N SER A 177 0.63 2.19 13.98
CA SER A 177 0.26 1.22 15.03
C SER A 177 1.08 -0.08 14.93
N ARG A 178 1.37 -0.56 13.72
CA ARG A 178 2.27 -1.71 13.50
C ARG A 178 3.69 -1.44 14.01
N MET A 179 4.22 -0.27 13.74
CA MET A 179 5.56 0.14 14.21
C MET A 179 5.60 0.30 15.75
N VAL A 180 4.54 0.82 16.35
CA VAL A 180 4.39 0.86 17.82
C VAL A 180 4.39 -0.55 18.42
N ASN A 181 3.61 -1.47 17.84
CA ASN A 181 3.57 -2.87 18.29
C ASN A 181 4.92 -3.59 18.15
N LYS A 182 5.76 -3.18 17.19
CA LYS A 182 7.14 -3.66 17.04
C LYS A 182 8.14 -2.95 17.98
N GLY A 183 7.71 -1.98 18.77
CA GLY A 183 8.59 -1.19 19.64
C GLY A 183 9.53 -0.22 18.90
N MET A 184 9.25 0.09 17.65
CA MET A 184 10.09 0.95 16.82
C MET A 184 9.91 2.44 17.13
N VAL A 185 8.68 2.83 17.46
CA VAL A 185 8.29 4.23 17.75
C VAL A 185 7.21 4.25 18.83
N LYS A 186 6.92 5.44 19.38
CA LYS A 186 5.82 5.67 20.31
C LYS A 186 4.71 6.45 19.62
N LYS A 187 3.46 6.08 19.87
CA LYS A 187 2.29 6.72 19.26
C LYS A 187 2.19 8.20 19.58
N GLU A 188 2.48 8.55 20.84
CA GLU A 188 2.43 9.91 21.37
C GLU A 188 3.42 10.89 20.73
N ASP A 189 4.43 10.37 20.01
CA ASP A 189 5.41 11.20 19.31
C ASP A 189 4.87 11.80 18.00
N PHE A 190 3.71 11.33 17.54
CA PHE A 190 3.14 11.68 16.24
C PHE A 190 1.72 12.26 16.38
N LYS A 191 1.36 13.09 15.41
CA LYS A 191 0.00 13.55 15.15
C LYS A 191 -0.33 13.51 13.67
N ILE A 192 -1.62 13.33 13.34
CA ILE A 192 -2.13 13.43 11.98
C ILE A 192 -2.42 14.88 11.67
N VAL A 193 -1.87 15.38 10.55
CA VAL A 193 -2.06 16.76 10.06
C VAL A 193 -2.79 16.81 8.71
N PHE A 194 -3.12 15.63 8.15
CA PHE A 194 -3.93 15.49 6.94
C PHE A 194 -4.57 14.10 6.92
N ARG A 195 -5.76 14.01 6.37
CA ARG A 195 -6.44 12.75 6.04
C ARG A 195 -7.20 12.90 4.73
N SER A 196 -7.06 11.91 3.85
CA SER A 196 -7.74 11.87 2.55
C SER A 196 -9.18 11.39 2.66
N GLU A 197 -9.90 11.46 1.53
CA GLU A 197 -11.07 10.62 1.28
C GLU A 197 -10.68 9.14 1.27
N ARG A 198 -11.69 8.25 1.38
CA ARG A 198 -11.45 6.79 1.39
C ARG A 198 -10.90 6.32 0.05
N ILE A 199 -9.87 5.52 0.12
CA ILE A 199 -9.19 4.86 -1.01
C ILE A 199 -9.77 3.45 -1.16
N PRO A 200 -9.96 2.90 -2.37
CA PRO A 200 -10.30 1.49 -2.56
C PRO A 200 -9.33 0.56 -1.87
N GLY A 201 -9.79 -0.63 -1.45
CA GLY A 201 -8.94 -1.60 -0.76
C GLY A 201 -7.75 -2.07 -1.60
N SER A 202 -6.64 -2.37 -0.93
CA SER A 202 -5.42 -2.89 -1.53
C SER A 202 -5.65 -4.29 -2.12
N PRO A 203 -5.53 -4.49 -3.46
CA PRO A 203 -5.87 -5.76 -4.07
C PRO A 203 -4.77 -6.81 -3.93
N TYR A 204 -5.19 -8.04 -3.70
CA TYR A 204 -4.46 -9.22 -4.12
C TYR A 204 -4.74 -9.45 -5.59
N ILE A 205 -3.70 -9.65 -6.38
CA ILE A 205 -3.77 -9.80 -7.83
C ILE A 205 -3.05 -11.06 -8.30
N MET A 206 -3.38 -11.53 -9.49
CA MET A 206 -2.65 -12.60 -10.16
C MET A 206 -2.47 -12.31 -11.65
N ILE A 207 -1.46 -12.90 -12.27
CA ILE A 207 -1.29 -12.80 -13.73
C ILE A 207 -2.42 -13.56 -14.44
N SER A 208 -2.97 -12.95 -15.50
CA SER A 208 -4.12 -13.49 -16.24
C SER A 208 -3.80 -14.77 -17.01
N SER A 209 -2.52 -15.01 -17.29
CA SER A 209 -2.02 -16.17 -18.04
C SER A 209 -1.96 -17.49 -17.25
N LEU A 210 -2.26 -17.47 -15.95
CA LEU A 210 -2.35 -18.72 -15.17
C LEU A 210 -3.47 -19.63 -15.68
N PRO A 211 -3.30 -20.95 -15.57
CA PRO A 211 -4.37 -21.90 -15.90
C PRO A 211 -5.66 -21.60 -15.13
N THR A 212 -6.81 -21.72 -15.81
CA THR A 212 -8.12 -21.36 -15.24
C THR A 212 -8.41 -22.05 -13.90
N ASP A 213 -8.08 -23.35 -13.78
CA ASP A 213 -8.33 -24.09 -12.53
C ASP A 213 -7.42 -23.61 -11.40
N LEU A 214 -6.18 -23.25 -11.72
CA LEU A 214 -5.27 -22.67 -10.73
C LEU A 214 -5.75 -21.27 -10.26
N LYS A 215 -6.25 -20.44 -11.19
CA LYS A 215 -6.85 -19.13 -10.84
C LYS A 215 -8.05 -19.28 -9.91
N LYS A 216 -8.93 -20.25 -10.19
CA LYS A 216 -10.08 -20.56 -9.33
C LYS A 216 -9.63 -21.04 -7.94
N ALA A 217 -8.63 -21.91 -7.89
CA ALA A 217 -8.08 -22.41 -6.62
C ALA A 217 -7.46 -21.31 -5.78
N ILE A 218 -6.65 -20.39 -6.39
CA ILE A 218 -6.08 -19.23 -5.74
C ILE A 218 -7.18 -18.31 -5.19
N THR A 219 -8.18 -18.00 -6.02
CA THR A 219 -9.31 -17.15 -5.62
C THR A 219 -10.05 -17.75 -4.43
N SER A 220 -10.42 -19.04 -4.50
CA SER A 220 -11.10 -19.73 -3.40
C SER A 220 -10.25 -19.77 -2.13
N ALA A 221 -8.95 -20.06 -2.23
CA ALA A 221 -8.06 -20.08 -1.07
C ALA A 221 -8.02 -18.72 -0.36
N LEU A 222 -7.92 -17.61 -1.08
CA LEU A 222 -7.91 -16.26 -0.50
C LEU A 222 -9.29 -15.87 0.04
N MET A 223 -10.35 -16.08 -0.74
CA MET A 223 -11.71 -15.64 -0.37
C MET A 223 -12.29 -16.42 0.81
N ASP A 224 -11.91 -17.70 0.98
CA ASP A 224 -12.41 -18.56 2.04
C ASP A 224 -11.43 -18.66 3.23
N MET A 225 -10.35 -17.89 3.26
CA MET A 225 -9.29 -17.99 4.28
C MET A 225 -9.82 -17.88 5.71
N GLN A 226 -10.80 -16.99 5.94
CA GLN A 226 -11.41 -16.80 7.27
C GLN A 226 -12.09 -18.07 7.83
N THR A 227 -12.51 -18.98 6.95
CA THR A 227 -13.16 -20.24 7.33
C THR A 227 -12.21 -21.42 7.26
N ARG A 228 -11.22 -21.39 6.38
CA ARG A 228 -10.24 -22.49 6.20
C ARG A 228 -9.08 -22.41 7.19
N ASP A 229 -8.55 -21.21 7.40
CA ASP A 229 -7.45 -20.94 8.34
C ASP A 229 -7.46 -19.49 8.82
N LYS A 230 -8.29 -19.21 9.82
CA LYS A 230 -8.40 -17.89 10.42
C LYS A 230 -7.07 -17.40 11.00
N SER A 231 -6.20 -18.30 11.45
CA SER A 231 -4.92 -17.92 12.07
C SER A 231 -3.99 -17.25 11.04
N VAL A 232 -4.02 -17.69 9.78
CA VAL A 232 -3.27 -17.05 8.68
C VAL A 232 -3.84 -15.68 8.37
N LEU A 233 -5.17 -15.54 8.31
CA LEU A 233 -5.81 -14.23 8.14
C LEU A 233 -5.44 -13.25 9.26
N ASP A 234 -5.48 -13.71 10.51
CA ASP A 234 -5.14 -12.89 11.68
C ASP A 234 -3.67 -12.45 11.66
N LYS A 235 -2.76 -13.33 11.26
CA LYS A 235 -1.34 -12.97 11.06
C LYS A 235 -1.16 -11.91 9.98
N LEU A 236 -1.87 -12.06 8.86
CA LEU A 236 -1.78 -11.17 7.71
C LEU A 236 -2.32 -9.77 8.02
N THR A 237 -3.36 -9.69 8.83
CA THR A 237 -4.14 -8.46 9.08
C THR A 237 -4.11 -7.99 10.55
N ASP A 238 -3.19 -8.52 11.36
CA ASP A 238 -3.08 -8.24 12.82
C ASP A 238 -4.41 -8.47 13.57
N GLY A 239 -5.21 -9.45 13.10
CA GLY A 239 -6.54 -9.75 13.66
C GLY A 239 -7.59 -8.68 13.37
N LYS A 240 -7.35 -7.74 12.47
CA LYS A 240 -8.22 -6.60 12.18
C LYS A 240 -9.20 -6.84 11.03
N SER A 241 -9.12 -7.99 10.35
CA SER A 241 -9.99 -8.31 9.22
C SER A 241 -11.04 -9.35 9.56
N LYS A 242 -12.22 -9.17 8.96
CA LYS A 242 -13.32 -10.15 9.00
C LYS A 242 -13.18 -11.21 7.88
N GLY A 243 -12.39 -10.94 6.84
CA GLY A 243 -12.22 -11.81 5.68
C GLY A 243 -11.85 -11.00 4.43
N PHE A 244 -12.06 -11.58 3.28
CA PHE A 244 -11.83 -10.94 1.99
C PHE A 244 -13.14 -10.56 1.32
N ALA A 245 -13.14 -9.43 0.60
CA ALA A 245 -14.17 -9.04 -0.35
C ALA A 245 -13.61 -9.16 -1.78
N ALA A 246 -14.40 -9.72 -2.70
CA ALA A 246 -14.03 -9.82 -4.10
C ALA A 246 -13.87 -8.44 -4.73
N MET A 247 -12.88 -8.27 -5.57
CA MET A 247 -12.61 -7.03 -6.29
C MET A 247 -12.44 -7.31 -7.77
N LYS A 248 -12.89 -6.38 -8.59
CA LYS A 248 -12.72 -6.40 -10.05
C LYS A 248 -12.10 -5.10 -10.53
N HIS A 249 -11.57 -5.08 -11.75
CA HIS A 249 -10.88 -3.91 -12.31
C HIS A 249 -11.70 -2.63 -12.26
N SER A 250 -13.00 -2.72 -12.53
CA SER A 250 -13.91 -1.55 -12.49
C SER A 250 -14.03 -0.88 -11.12
N ASP A 251 -13.73 -1.61 -10.03
CA ASP A 251 -13.79 -1.05 -8.68
C ASP A 251 -12.64 -0.07 -8.41
N TYR A 252 -11.63 -0.05 -9.29
CA TYR A 252 -10.47 0.84 -9.23
C TYR A 252 -10.56 2.04 -10.18
N GLN A 253 -11.75 2.36 -10.74
CA GLN A 253 -11.89 3.47 -11.70
C GLN A 253 -11.35 4.79 -11.16
N VAL A 254 -11.65 5.12 -9.90
CA VAL A 254 -11.14 6.34 -9.23
C VAL A 254 -9.59 6.33 -9.19
N THR A 255 -8.98 5.17 -8.98
CA THR A 255 -7.51 5.03 -8.98
C THR A 255 -6.93 5.14 -10.38
N ILE A 256 -7.63 4.64 -11.40
CA ILE A 256 -7.22 4.77 -12.81
C ILE A 256 -7.18 6.26 -13.20
N ASP A 257 -8.20 7.02 -12.83
CA ASP A 257 -8.29 8.45 -13.11
C ASP A 257 -7.23 9.23 -12.32
N LEU A 258 -7.02 8.87 -11.06
CA LEU A 258 -5.93 9.39 -10.23
C LEU A 258 -4.55 9.14 -10.87
N GLN A 259 -4.32 7.94 -11.39
CA GLN A 259 -3.05 7.58 -12.02
C GLN A 259 -2.77 8.41 -13.28
N LYS A 260 -3.78 8.60 -14.13
CA LYS A 260 -3.70 9.47 -15.32
C LYS A 260 -3.33 10.90 -14.91
N PHE A 261 -4.02 11.44 -13.90
CA PHE A 261 -3.73 12.78 -13.39
C PHE A 261 -2.27 12.91 -12.92
N VAL A 262 -1.78 11.95 -12.12
CA VAL A 262 -0.40 11.98 -11.61
C VAL A 262 0.63 11.83 -12.73
N ASP A 263 0.37 10.99 -13.74
CA ASP A 263 1.24 10.82 -14.89
C ASP A 263 1.32 12.12 -15.71
N ASP A 264 0.21 12.81 -15.91
CA ASP A 264 0.18 14.12 -16.60
C ASP A 264 0.90 15.20 -15.79
N LEU A 265 0.78 15.18 -14.47
CA LEU A 265 1.51 16.08 -13.59
C LEU A 265 3.03 15.87 -13.72
N ARG A 266 3.47 14.60 -13.75
CA ARG A 266 4.89 14.25 -13.92
C ARG A 266 5.44 14.65 -15.29
N LYS A 267 4.68 14.45 -16.36
CA LYS A 267 5.07 14.90 -17.71
C LYS A 267 5.30 16.41 -17.77
N LYS A 268 4.39 17.19 -17.19
CA LYS A 268 4.50 18.67 -17.14
C LYS A 268 5.69 19.15 -16.33
N ARG A 269 6.20 18.36 -15.38
CA ARG A 269 7.38 18.71 -14.58
C ARG A 269 8.71 18.30 -15.25
N GLY A 270 8.68 17.32 -16.14
CA GLY A 270 9.85 16.86 -16.90
C GLY A 270 10.08 17.59 -18.23
N SER A 271 9.14 18.44 -18.62
CA SER A 271 9.23 19.36 -19.77
C SER A 271 9.60 20.77 -19.30
#